data_68ac7a8c42c5d2b105b3afd61b6ea5ed
#
_entry.id   68ac7a8c42c5d2b105b3afd61b6ea5ed
#
_cell.length_a   1.000
_cell.length_b   1.000
_cell.length_c   1.000
_cell.angle_alpha   90.00
_cell.angle_beta   90.00
_cell.angle_gamma   90.00
#
_symmetry.space_group_name_H-M   'P 1'
#
loop_
_entity.id
_entity.type
_entity.pdbx_description
1 polymer ?
#
loop_
_entity_poly.entity_id
_entity_poly.type
_entity_poly.pdbx_seq_one_letter_code
_entity_poly.pdbx_strand_id
1 'polypeptide(L)'
;MEILIVIFVILSLIGSISFLKPSKKMKALSVIRHIASKEGFKIGSTQILRKKFKSWTPQVAIYQIKNDSSFKDMHFVREGNALILYAPMSLKYDEQFPVVQEKILLLPNSVLEIIFFQSNIAIVWNEMQGHEELLKIKTAILNICN
;
A
#
# COMPACT_ATOMS: atom_id res chain seq x y z
N MET A 1 -20.25 26.99 -44.48
CA MET A 1 -20.82 25.81 -43.79
C MET A 1 -19.77 24.73 -43.57
N GLU A 2 -19.04 24.30 -44.58
CA GLU A 2 -18.04 23.25 -44.46
C GLU A 2 -16.91 23.57 -43.46
N ILE A 3 -16.41 24.80 -43.45
CA ILE A 3 -15.37 25.27 -42.54
C ILE A 3 -15.83 25.22 -41.07
N LEU A 4 -17.09 25.57 -40.81
CA LEU A 4 -17.67 25.51 -39.47
C LEU A 4 -17.75 24.08 -38.92
N ILE A 5 -18.09 23.12 -39.77
CA ILE A 5 -18.15 21.71 -39.45
C ILE A 5 -16.75 21.18 -39.10
N VAL A 6 -15.75 21.54 -39.93
CA VAL A 6 -14.35 21.14 -39.69
C VAL A 6 -13.83 21.71 -38.37
N ILE A 7 -14.09 22.97 -38.06
CA ILE A 7 -13.71 23.62 -36.80
C ILE A 7 -14.38 22.90 -35.62
N PHE A 8 -15.66 22.59 -35.73
CA PHE A 8 -16.37 21.88 -34.64
C PHE A 8 -15.82 20.48 -34.39
N VAL A 9 -15.48 19.72 -35.44
CA VAL A 9 -14.86 18.41 -35.34
C VAL A 9 -13.49 18.51 -34.68
N ILE A 10 -12.65 19.47 -35.07
CA ILE A 10 -11.32 19.69 -34.49
C ILE A 10 -11.43 20.05 -32.99
N LEU A 11 -12.35 20.95 -32.63
CA LEU A 11 -12.60 21.34 -31.24
C LEU A 11 -13.08 20.14 -30.37
N SER A 12 -13.96 19.30 -30.94
CA SER A 12 -14.43 18.09 -30.27
C SER A 12 -13.30 17.10 -30.05
N LEU A 13 -12.41 16.91 -31.03
CA LEU A 13 -11.23 16.04 -30.89
C LEU A 13 -10.26 16.57 -29.84
N ILE A 14 -9.95 17.85 -29.84
CA ILE A 14 -9.06 18.49 -28.86
C ILE A 14 -9.66 18.38 -27.47
N GLY A 15 -10.97 18.61 -27.31
CA GLY A 15 -11.69 18.44 -26.05
C GLY A 15 -11.58 17.00 -25.53
N SER A 16 -11.83 16.02 -26.38
CA SER A 16 -11.75 14.61 -26.03
C SER A 16 -10.34 14.18 -25.56
N ILE A 17 -9.30 14.65 -26.24
CA ILE A 17 -7.91 14.37 -25.87
C ILE A 17 -7.54 15.02 -24.52
N SER A 18 -8.09 16.20 -24.22
CA SER A 18 -7.85 16.89 -22.96
C SER A 18 -8.40 16.12 -21.76
N PHE A 19 -9.51 15.40 -21.91
CA PHE A 19 -10.07 14.54 -20.86
C PHE A 19 -9.24 13.28 -20.61
N LEU A 20 -8.43 12.85 -21.56
CA LEU A 20 -7.59 11.65 -21.45
C LEU A 20 -6.26 11.90 -20.75
N LYS A 21 -5.89 13.16 -20.46
CA LYS A 21 -4.63 13.46 -19.77
C LYS A 21 -4.70 13.03 -18.31
N PRO A 22 -3.80 12.15 -17.84
CA PRO A 22 -3.78 11.76 -16.44
C PRO A 22 -3.48 12.97 -15.56
N SER A 23 -4.16 13.07 -14.42
CA SER A 23 -3.90 14.13 -13.43
C SER A 23 -2.48 14.01 -12.85
N LYS A 24 -1.95 15.11 -12.27
CA LYS A 24 -0.65 15.08 -11.58
C LYS A 24 -0.59 14.00 -10.49
N LYS A 25 -1.71 13.81 -9.77
CA LYS A 25 -1.87 12.76 -8.77
C LYS A 25 -1.73 11.36 -9.39
N MET A 26 -2.39 11.09 -10.50
CA MET A 26 -2.31 9.79 -11.18
C MET A 26 -0.89 9.50 -11.69
N LYS A 27 -0.20 10.52 -12.21
CA LYS A 27 1.20 10.37 -12.65
C LYS A 27 2.12 10.04 -11.47
N ALA A 28 1.98 10.73 -10.34
CA ALA A 28 2.75 10.46 -9.13
C ALA A 28 2.49 9.05 -8.59
N LEU A 29 1.23 8.60 -8.55
CA LEU A 29 0.87 7.23 -8.16
C LEU A 29 1.45 6.18 -9.10
N SER A 30 1.46 6.44 -10.41
CA SER A 30 2.05 5.54 -11.40
C SER A 30 3.55 5.36 -11.16
N VAL A 31 4.27 6.42 -10.84
CA VAL A 31 5.71 6.37 -10.53
C VAL A 31 5.95 5.53 -9.27
N ILE A 32 5.20 5.78 -8.19
CA ILE A 32 5.32 5.03 -6.93
C ILE A 32 5.06 3.54 -7.15
N ARG A 33 4.01 3.21 -7.88
CA ARG A 33 3.64 1.81 -8.18
C ARG A 33 4.67 1.12 -9.05
N HIS A 34 5.28 1.82 -9.98
CA HIS A 34 6.38 1.29 -10.79
C HIS A 34 7.61 0.98 -9.93
N ILE A 35 7.98 1.88 -9.03
CA ILE A 35 9.07 1.68 -8.07
C ILE A 35 8.74 0.50 -7.15
N ALA A 36 7.53 0.45 -6.60
CA ALA A 36 7.07 -0.65 -5.74
C ALA A 36 7.19 -2.01 -6.43
N SER A 37 6.79 -2.10 -7.69
CA SER A 37 6.92 -3.32 -8.47
C SER A 37 8.36 -3.76 -8.65
N LYS A 38 9.28 -2.82 -8.91
CA LYS A 38 10.73 -3.10 -8.98
C LYS A 38 11.30 -3.56 -7.64
N GLU A 39 10.76 -3.05 -6.54
CA GLU A 39 11.17 -3.41 -5.17
C GLU A 39 10.54 -4.73 -4.66
N GLY A 40 9.80 -5.42 -5.50
CA GLY A 40 9.21 -6.73 -5.20
C GLY A 40 7.81 -6.69 -4.59
N PHE A 41 7.17 -5.51 -4.53
CA PHE A 41 5.79 -5.40 -4.10
C PHE A 41 4.81 -5.77 -5.22
N LYS A 42 3.78 -6.49 -4.86
CA LYS A 42 2.57 -6.67 -5.67
C LYS A 42 1.52 -5.68 -5.21
N ILE A 43 0.95 -4.96 -6.16
CA ILE A 43 -0.03 -3.91 -5.90
C ILE A 43 -1.40 -4.41 -6.35
N GLY A 44 -2.40 -4.06 -5.56
CA GLY A 44 -3.76 -4.44 -5.82
C GLY A 44 -4.29 -5.46 -4.83
N SER A 45 -5.59 -5.61 -4.83
CA SER A 45 -6.28 -6.43 -3.86
C SER A 45 -7.54 -7.04 -4.42
N THR A 46 -7.78 -8.29 -4.08
CA THR A 46 -9.08 -8.94 -4.28
C THR A 46 -10.08 -8.45 -3.21
N GLN A 47 -11.36 -8.61 -3.47
CA GLN A 47 -12.40 -8.32 -2.46
C GLN A 47 -12.20 -9.14 -1.18
N ILE A 48 -11.73 -10.38 -1.32
CA ILE A 48 -11.47 -11.27 -0.19
C ILE A 48 -10.36 -10.68 0.70
N LEU A 49 -9.27 -10.20 0.11
CA LEU A 49 -8.17 -9.59 0.84
C LEU A 49 -8.60 -8.28 1.52
N ARG A 50 -9.37 -7.43 0.84
CA ARG A 50 -9.88 -6.17 1.38
C ARG A 50 -10.70 -6.37 2.65
N LYS A 51 -11.51 -7.43 2.70
CA LYS A 51 -12.33 -7.76 3.88
C LYS A 51 -11.53 -8.15 5.11
N LYS A 52 -10.29 -8.57 4.94
CA LYS A 52 -9.40 -8.92 6.05
C LYS A 52 -8.82 -7.69 6.74
N PHE A 53 -8.79 -6.54 6.05
CA PHE A 53 -8.31 -5.28 6.59
C PHE A 53 -9.43 -4.46 7.19
N LYS A 54 -9.16 -3.88 8.36
CA LYS A 54 -10.08 -2.95 9.04
C LYS A 54 -9.91 -1.51 8.56
N SER A 55 -8.69 -1.12 8.24
CA SER A 55 -8.33 0.25 7.85
C SER A 55 -8.43 0.50 6.35
N TRP A 56 -8.88 -0.49 5.56
CA TRP A 56 -8.98 -0.31 4.13
C TRP A 56 -10.10 0.65 3.76
N THR A 57 -9.76 1.64 2.94
CA THR A 57 -10.68 2.60 2.31
C THR A 57 -10.27 2.79 0.85
N PRO A 58 -11.10 3.38 -0.02
CA PRO A 58 -10.71 3.67 -1.40
C PRO A 58 -9.53 4.63 -1.56
N GLN A 59 -9.16 5.36 -0.49
CA GLN A 59 -8.08 6.34 -0.49
C GLN A 59 -6.70 5.73 -0.14
N VAL A 60 -6.68 4.50 0.34
CA VAL A 60 -5.45 3.78 0.69
C VAL A 60 -5.24 2.58 -0.23
N ALA A 61 -4.01 2.11 -0.31
CA ALA A 61 -3.65 0.98 -1.15
C ALA A 61 -3.17 -0.22 -0.33
N ILE A 62 -3.37 -1.41 -0.88
CA ILE A 62 -2.83 -2.65 -0.35
C ILE A 62 -1.64 -3.06 -1.19
N TYR A 63 -0.48 -3.20 -0.55
CA TYR A 63 0.74 -3.72 -1.14
C TYR A 63 1.11 -5.03 -0.47
N GLN A 64 1.63 -5.96 -1.25
CA GLN A 64 2.03 -7.28 -0.77
C GLN A 64 3.49 -7.56 -1.15
N ILE A 65 4.23 -8.14 -0.24
CA ILE A 65 5.60 -8.61 -0.46
C ILE A 65 5.72 -10.04 0.09
N LYS A 66 6.65 -10.82 -0.44
CA LYS A 66 6.92 -12.18 0.03
C LYS A 66 7.26 -12.19 1.53
N ASN A 67 6.72 -13.16 2.25
CA ASN A 67 7.03 -13.35 3.67
C ASN A 67 8.15 -14.39 3.83
N ASP A 68 9.37 -13.89 3.99
CA ASP A 68 10.55 -14.71 4.26
C ASP A 68 10.87 -14.80 5.77
N SER A 69 10.01 -14.23 6.63
CA SER A 69 10.17 -14.26 8.08
C SER A 69 9.65 -15.56 8.70
N SER A 70 10.06 -15.82 9.94
CA SER A 70 9.47 -16.85 10.78
C SER A 70 8.07 -16.48 11.31
N PHE A 71 7.69 -15.20 11.19
CA PHE A 71 6.43 -14.69 11.70
C PHE A 71 5.30 -14.93 10.69
N LYS A 72 4.29 -15.63 11.13
CA LYS A 72 3.12 -16.04 10.33
C LYS A 72 1.84 -15.80 11.11
N ASP A 73 0.76 -15.54 10.38
CA ASP A 73 -0.59 -15.40 10.95
C ASP A 73 -0.70 -14.33 12.05
N MET A 74 -0.06 -13.18 11.82
CA MET A 74 -0.13 -12.02 12.71
C MET A 74 -0.79 -10.84 12.01
N HIS A 75 -1.57 -10.09 12.77
CA HIS A 75 -2.30 -8.93 12.29
C HIS A 75 -2.14 -7.75 13.27
N PHE A 76 -1.58 -6.65 12.77
CA PHE A 76 -1.39 -5.40 13.52
C PHE A 76 -2.20 -4.28 12.88
N VAL A 77 -2.83 -3.47 13.71
CA VAL A 77 -3.61 -2.30 13.30
C VAL A 77 -3.07 -1.06 13.99
N ARG A 78 -3.05 0.07 13.29
CA ARG A 78 -2.58 1.33 13.87
C ARG A 78 -3.65 1.95 14.74
N GLU A 79 -3.26 2.22 15.99
CA GLU A 79 -4.02 3.04 16.92
C GLU A 79 -3.13 4.20 17.39
N GLY A 80 -3.51 5.43 17.03
CA GLY A 80 -2.67 6.59 17.28
C GLY A 80 -1.32 6.50 16.57
N ASN A 81 -0.24 6.55 17.33
CA ASN A 81 1.13 6.52 16.81
C ASN A 81 1.77 5.12 16.80
N ALA A 82 1.05 4.08 17.20
CA ALA A 82 1.59 2.73 17.32
C ALA A 82 0.75 1.70 16.55
N LEU A 83 1.42 0.68 16.03
CA LEU A 83 0.79 -0.54 15.51
C LEU A 83 0.60 -1.52 16.65
N ILE A 84 -0.64 -1.88 16.92
CA ILE A 84 -1.05 -2.75 18.02
C ILE A 84 -1.45 -4.11 17.47
N LEU A 85 -1.10 -5.18 18.17
CA LEU A 85 -1.54 -6.53 17.82
C LEU A 85 -3.06 -6.63 17.87
N TYR A 86 -3.65 -6.96 16.73
CA TYR A 86 -5.08 -7.18 16.60
C TYR A 86 -5.45 -8.66 16.75
N ALA A 87 -4.68 -9.55 16.12
CA ALA A 87 -4.91 -11.00 16.17
C ALA A 87 -3.62 -11.79 15.82
N PRO A 88 -3.47 -12.99 16.35
CA PRO A 88 -4.19 -13.56 17.47
C PRO A 88 -3.69 -13.02 18.83
N MET A 89 -4.61 -12.81 19.76
CA MET A 89 -4.26 -12.22 21.07
C MET A 89 -3.32 -13.12 21.91
N SER A 90 -3.29 -14.41 21.62
CA SER A 90 -2.37 -15.38 22.27
C SER A 90 -0.89 -15.06 22.05
N LEU A 91 -0.55 -14.35 20.94
CA LEU A 91 0.85 -13.95 20.69
C LEU A 91 1.42 -12.98 21.72
N LYS A 92 0.59 -12.25 22.47
CA LYS A 92 1.05 -11.38 23.56
C LYS A 92 1.78 -12.13 24.68
N TYR A 93 1.54 -13.42 24.79
CA TYR A 93 2.14 -14.29 25.79
C TYR A 93 3.32 -15.10 25.25
N ASP A 94 3.67 -14.91 23.95
CA ASP A 94 4.82 -15.54 23.33
C ASP A 94 6.11 -14.80 23.76
N GLU A 95 7.16 -15.56 24.07
CA GLU A 95 8.46 -15.01 24.47
C GLU A 95 9.10 -14.13 23.39
N GLN A 96 8.79 -14.37 22.11
CA GLN A 96 9.30 -13.59 20.98
C GLN A 96 8.49 -12.31 20.71
N PHE A 97 7.32 -12.16 21.33
CA PHE A 97 6.44 -11.03 21.06
C PHE A 97 7.09 -9.66 21.32
N PRO A 98 7.86 -9.41 22.40
CA PRO A 98 8.53 -8.12 22.61
C PRO A 98 9.46 -7.74 21.46
N VAL A 99 10.21 -8.70 20.91
CA VAL A 99 11.13 -8.48 19.79
C VAL A 99 10.36 -8.10 18.51
N VAL A 100 9.28 -8.82 18.24
CA VAL A 100 8.39 -8.51 17.10
C VAL A 100 7.79 -7.12 17.26
N GLN A 101 7.33 -6.79 18.45
CA GLN A 101 6.71 -5.50 18.75
C GLN A 101 7.68 -4.33 18.53
N GLU A 102 8.93 -4.45 18.98
CA GLU A 102 9.96 -3.45 18.71
C GLU A 102 10.19 -3.23 17.21
N LYS A 103 10.30 -4.31 16.45
CA LYS A 103 10.47 -4.24 14.99
C LYS A 103 9.27 -3.63 14.28
N ILE A 104 8.05 -3.96 14.70
CA ILE A 104 6.80 -3.39 14.17
C ILE A 104 6.71 -1.89 14.44
N LEU A 105 7.18 -1.41 15.58
CA LEU A 105 7.20 0.02 15.92
C LEU A 105 8.11 0.85 15.00
N LEU A 106 9.05 0.23 14.30
CA LEU A 106 9.91 0.90 13.31
C LEU A 106 9.19 1.21 12.00
N LEU A 107 8.00 0.65 11.77
CA LEU A 107 7.21 0.95 10.59
C LEU A 107 6.72 2.41 10.61
N PRO A 108 6.84 3.13 9.48
CA PRO A 108 6.37 4.51 9.37
C PRO A 108 4.88 4.67 9.70
N ASN A 109 4.50 5.88 10.12
CA ASN A 109 3.11 6.19 10.43
C ASN A 109 2.15 6.12 9.23
N SER A 110 2.67 6.13 8.02
CA SER A 110 1.91 5.94 6.79
C SER A 110 1.33 4.53 6.64
N VAL A 111 1.89 3.54 7.34
CA VAL A 111 1.35 2.17 7.40
C VAL A 111 0.23 2.13 8.42
N LEU A 112 -0.98 1.85 7.97
CA LEU A 112 -2.19 1.80 8.79
C LEU A 112 -2.44 0.41 9.37
N GLU A 113 -2.04 -0.63 8.62
CA GLU A 113 -2.32 -2.02 8.99
C GLU A 113 -1.32 -2.94 8.29
N ILE A 114 -0.93 -4.01 8.95
CA ILE A 114 -0.05 -5.04 8.40
C ILE A 114 -0.54 -6.42 8.81
N ILE A 115 -0.58 -7.34 7.85
CA ILE A 115 -0.93 -8.74 8.07
C ILE A 115 0.20 -9.62 7.55
N PHE A 116 0.69 -10.51 8.40
CA PHE A 116 1.64 -11.56 8.04
C PHE A 116 0.86 -12.82 7.71
N PHE A 117 0.78 -13.14 6.42
CA PHE A 117 0.26 -14.43 5.96
C PHE A 117 1.38 -15.47 5.88
N GLN A 118 1.03 -16.71 5.55
CA GLN A 118 2.01 -17.80 5.38
C GLN A 118 3.05 -17.50 4.29
N SER A 119 2.62 -16.95 3.16
CA SER A 119 3.45 -16.75 1.98
C SER A 119 3.78 -15.29 1.68
N ASN A 120 3.04 -14.35 2.22
CA ASN A 120 3.19 -12.91 1.94
C ASN A 120 2.85 -12.05 3.14
N ILE A 121 3.40 -10.85 3.15
CA ILE A 121 3.06 -9.77 4.07
C ILE A 121 2.25 -8.75 3.27
N ALA A 122 1.09 -8.38 3.77
CA ALA A 122 0.24 -7.37 3.15
C ALA A 122 0.14 -6.13 4.05
N ILE A 123 0.29 -4.96 3.47
CA ILE A 123 0.18 -3.68 4.16
C ILE A 123 -0.90 -2.81 3.54
N VAL A 124 -1.60 -2.06 4.38
CA VAL A 124 -2.43 -0.93 3.98
C VAL A 124 -1.68 0.35 4.34
N TRP A 125 -1.42 1.19 3.35
CA TRP A 125 -0.68 2.41 3.56
C TRP A 125 -1.14 3.56 2.66
N ASN A 126 -0.74 4.78 2.99
CA ASN A 126 -1.06 5.98 2.22
C ASN A 126 0.00 6.23 1.14
N GLU A 127 -0.31 5.88 -0.11
CA GLU A 127 0.58 6.06 -1.27
C GLU A 127 1.00 7.53 -1.50
N MET A 128 0.23 8.48 -1.00
CA MET A 128 0.52 9.91 -1.19
C MET A 128 1.76 10.40 -0.43
N GLN A 129 2.29 9.58 0.49
CA GLN A 129 3.53 9.88 1.22
C GLN A 129 4.80 9.76 0.35
N GLY A 130 4.69 9.19 -0.86
CA GLY A 130 5.76 9.13 -1.84
C GLY A 130 6.65 7.89 -1.77
N HIS A 131 7.59 7.80 -2.72
CA HIS A 131 8.45 6.62 -2.87
C HIS A 131 9.50 6.48 -1.77
N GLU A 132 9.98 7.56 -1.18
CA GLU A 132 10.94 7.51 -0.07
C GLU A 132 10.33 6.82 1.15
N GLU A 133 9.07 7.11 1.42
CA GLU A 133 8.30 6.44 2.48
C GLU A 133 8.14 4.95 2.21
N LEU A 134 7.89 4.58 0.95
CA LEU A 134 7.83 3.18 0.53
C LEU A 134 9.15 2.44 0.79
N LEU A 135 10.29 3.06 0.52
CA LEU A 135 11.61 2.49 0.78
C LEU A 135 11.85 2.29 2.28
N LYS A 136 11.40 3.22 3.13
CA LYS A 136 11.44 3.07 4.58
C LYS A 136 10.58 1.89 5.04
N ILE A 137 9.39 1.74 4.48
CA ILE A 137 8.50 0.60 4.75
C ILE A 137 9.19 -0.72 4.38
N LYS A 138 9.79 -0.78 3.19
CA LYS A 138 10.53 -1.98 2.76
C LYS A 138 11.68 -2.31 3.72
N THR A 139 12.47 -1.34 4.08
CA THR A 139 13.60 -1.52 5.02
C THR A 139 13.11 -2.05 6.36
N ALA A 140 12.03 -1.49 6.90
CA ALA A 140 11.44 -1.95 8.15
C ALA A 140 10.91 -3.40 8.05
N ILE A 141 10.26 -3.76 6.94
CA ILE A 141 9.81 -5.14 6.70
C ILE A 141 10.99 -6.11 6.61
N LEU A 142 12.06 -5.74 5.91
CA LEU A 142 13.27 -6.58 5.84
C LEU A 142 13.92 -6.77 7.22
N ASN A 143 13.93 -5.75 8.07
CA ASN A 143 14.40 -5.86 9.46
C ASN A 143 13.53 -6.80 10.31
N ILE A 144 12.25 -6.88 10.01
CA ILE A 144 11.34 -7.84 10.67
C ILE A 144 11.66 -9.26 10.20
N CYS A 145 12.00 -9.44 8.93
CA CYS A 145 12.31 -10.75 8.35
C CYS A 145 13.67 -11.32 8.77
N ASN A 146 14.61 -10.47 9.21
CA ASN A 146 15.93 -10.85 9.68
C ASN A 146 15.96 -11.00 11.21
#